data_56dd6516298f0bc6d43fd46ed80b3c13
#
_entry.id   56dd6516298f0bc6d43fd46ed80b3c13
#
_cell.length_a   1.000
_cell.length_b   1.000
_cell.length_c   1.000
_cell.angle_alpha   90.00
_cell.angle_beta   90.00
_cell.angle_gamma   90.00
#
_symmetry.space_group_name_H-M   'P 1'
#
loop_
_entity.id
_entity.type
_entity.pdbx_description
1 polymer ?
#
loop_
_entity_poly.entity_id
_entity_poly.type
_entity_poly.pdbx_seq_one_letter_code
_entity_poly.pdbx_strand_id
1 'polypeptide(L)'
;MPPYPALPGRPRTTGRLARGPELAASLAARLTARDRWLLRMLHEHRVLTTTQITQLAFGTTRAASARLTTLYQHRAIDRFRPLAPAGSAPLHWVLDEAGAAVLAAEDGITVAELGYRRDRALAIALSAELAHTTGANGFFTALAAAARASSGQAAQDCWWSERRCAGVWGDLARPDGYGRWTQHSPGTAPASTDFFLEYDNGTENLARLIAKLAGYRNLAARTGIPTPVLFWLPTPRREAALRARLAGPPPHGTPDAASAAAIPGVPVATAAPGTAPGGPAGAAWLPAGGPGPRLRLAQLAPAPAPAPAPQPGDGPPAAPPGGLAWYPPDPAPPPWHALPGTPVIPEAGDD
;
A
#
# COMPACT_ATOMS: atom_id res chain seq x y z
N MET A 1 25.75 -1.42 -20.16
CA MET A 1 24.85 -0.31 -19.86
C MET A 1 25.67 0.85 -19.28
N PRO A 2 25.53 2.08 -19.77
CA PRO A 2 26.20 3.20 -19.13
C PRO A 2 25.63 3.37 -17.72
N PRO A 3 26.48 3.73 -16.74
CA PRO A 3 26.04 4.01 -15.39
C PRO A 3 25.05 5.19 -15.42
N TYR A 4 24.03 5.14 -14.57
CA TYR A 4 23.07 6.25 -14.38
C TYR A 4 23.82 7.56 -14.24
N PRO A 5 23.34 8.67 -14.87
CA PRO A 5 23.92 9.97 -14.63
C PRO A 5 23.83 10.21 -13.11
N ALA A 6 24.99 10.42 -12.50
CA ALA A 6 25.09 10.74 -11.09
C ALA A 6 24.21 11.97 -10.83
N LEU A 7 23.18 11.82 -10.00
CA LEU A 7 22.48 12.97 -9.44
C LEU A 7 23.52 13.88 -8.79
N PRO A 8 23.39 15.22 -8.87
CA PRO A 8 24.34 16.13 -8.24
C PRO A 8 24.61 15.63 -6.82
N GLY A 9 25.89 15.32 -6.58
CA GLY A 9 26.34 14.63 -5.38
C GLY A 9 25.87 15.36 -4.13
N ARG A 10 25.71 14.62 -3.04
CA ARG A 10 25.55 15.22 -1.72
C ARG A 10 26.65 16.25 -1.53
N PRO A 11 26.33 17.44 -0.98
CA PRO A 11 27.41 18.37 -0.57
C PRO A 11 28.37 17.55 0.29
N ARG A 12 29.65 17.57 -0.08
CA ARG A 12 30.68 16.95 0.75
C ARG A 12 30.73 17.76 2.04
N THR A 13 30.06 17.25 3.07
CA THR A 13 30.32 17.77 4.42
C THR A 13 31.75 17.41 4.76
N THR A 14 32.59 18.42 4.84
CA THR A 14 34.03 18.32 5.20
C THR A 14 34.24 17.94 6.66
N GLY A 15 33.16 17.73 7.44
CA GLY A 15 33.21 17.19 8.79
C GLY A 15 33.20 15.65 8.76
N ARG A 16 34.04 15.03 9.57
CA ARG A 16 34.01 13.59 9.84
C ARG A 16 32.58 13.22 10.29
N LEU A 17 31.78 12.66 9.37
CA LEU A 17 30.43 12.22 9.70
C LEU A 17 30.53 11.24 10.87
N ALA A 18 29.91 11.59 11.98
CA ALA A 18 29.66 10.66 13.06
C ALA A 18 29.08 9.38 12.43
N ARG A 19 29.60 8.22 12.82
CA ARG A 19 29.12 6.92 12.35
C ARG A 19 28.46 6.21 13.50
N GLY A 20 27.38 5.50 13.23
CA GLY A 20 26.72 4.68 14.23
C GLY A 20 25.78 5.45 15.17
N PRO A 21 25.74 5.11 16.47
CA PRO A 21 24.74 5.59 17.43
C PRO A 21 24.69 7.12 17.58
N GLU A 22 25.82 7.79 17.50
CA GLU A 22 25.90 9.27 17.62
C GLU A 22 25.18 9.99 16.47
N LEU A 23 25.32 9.46 15.24
CA LEU A 23 24.61 10.02 14.08
C LEU A 23 23.09 9.82 14.22
N ALA A 24 22.67 8.64 14.67
CA ALA A 24 21.27 8.33 14.91
C ALA A 24 20.67 9.22 16.02
N ALA A 25 21.37 9.41 17.13
CA ALA A 25 20.92 10.29 18.22
C ALA A 25 20.83 11.77 17.79
N SER A 26 21.84 12.27 17.06
CA SER A 26 21.82 13.63 16.52
C SER A 26 20.69 13.85 15.50
N LEU A 27 20.41 12.86 14.67
CA LEU A 27 19.29 12.91 13.72
C LEU A 27 17.96 12.84 14.46
N ALA A 28 17.81 11.91 15.42
CA ALA A 28 16.57 11.71 16.15
C ALA A 28 16.05 13.00 16.83
N ALA A 29 16.96 13.83 17.35
CA ALA A 29 16.60 15.11 17.96
C ALA A 29 16.05 16.15 16.96
N ARG A 30 16.23 15.95 15.64
CA ARG A 30 15.84 16.87 14.57
C ARG A 30 14.64 16.38 13.75
N LEU A 31 14.21 15.13 13.98
CA LEU A 31 13.09 14.54 13.27
C LEU A 31 11.77 14.93 13.93
N THR A 32 10.85 15.41 13.12
CA THR A 32 9.45 15.59 13.53
C THR A 32 8.72 14.23 13.55
N ALA A 33 7.52 14.18 14.16
CA ALA A 33 6.68 12.99 14.13
C ALA A 33 6.37 12.55 12.68
N ARG A 34 6.10 13.52 11.78
CA ARG A 34 5.90 13.26 10.34
C ARG A 34 7.13 12.62 9.69
N ASP A 35 8.34 13.08 10.00
CA ASP A 35 9.54 12.50 9.43
C ASP A 35 9.73 11.05 9.86
N ARG A 36 9.55 10.75 11.15
CA ARG A 36 9.62 9.39 11.71
C ARG A 36 8.62 8.47 11.03
N TRP A 37 7.38 8.96 10.89
CA TRP A 37 6.35 8.26 10.15
C TRP A 37 6.75 8.02 8.68
N LEU A 38 7.31 9.01 7.99
CA LEU A 38 7.79 8.87 6.62
C LEU A 38 8.92 7.84 6.49
N LEU A 39 9.87 7.81 7.45
CA LEU A 39 10.92 6.79 7.46
C LEU A 39 10.32 5.39 7.59
N ARG A 40 9.31 5.19 8.45
CA ARG A 40 8.59 3.92 8.58
C ARG A 40 7.87 3.54 7.28
N MET A 41 7.24 4.50 6.61
CA MET A 41 6.61 4.28 5.30
C MET A 41 7.63 3.85 4.24
N LEU A 42 8.80 4.49 4.19
CA LEU A 42 9.86 4.09 3.26
C LEU A 42 10.46 2.73 3.60
N HIS A 43 10.52 2.38 4.88
CA HIS A 43 10.93 1.04 5.31
C HIS A 43 9.91 -0.03 4.89
N GLU A 44 8.64 0.21 5.11
CA GLU A 44 7.54 -0.72 4.78
C GLU A 44 7.38 -0.89 3.26
N HIS A 45 7.29 0.23 2.52
CA HIS A 45 6.89 0.24 1.10
C HIS A 45 8.08 0.35 0.14
N ARG A 46 9.31 0.29 0.64
CA ARG A 46 10.59 0.29 -0.09
C ARG A 46 10.90 1.59 -0.81
N VAL A 47 9.98 2.16 -1.55
CA VAL A 47 10.20 3.37 -2.38
C VAL A 47 8.91 4.17 -2.51
N LEU A 48 9.04 5.49 -2.41
CA LEU A 48 7.96 6.43 -2.69
C LEU A 48 8.49 7.58 -3.56
N THR A 49 7.65 8.06 -4.48
CA THR A 49 7.99 9.26 -5.27
C THR A 49 7.69 10.54 -4.50
N THR A 50 8.28 11.66 -4.92
CA THR A 50 7.95 12.99 -4.36
C THR A 50 6.44 13.26 -4.40
N THR A 51 5.77 12.91 -5.51
CA THR A 51 4.33 13.09 -5.66
C THR A 51 3.54 12.26 -4.63
N GLN A 52 3.90 10.99 -4.47
CA GLN A 52 3.27 10.10 -3.49
C GLN A 52 3.46 10.60 -2.05
N ILE A 53 4.68 11.02 -1.71
CA ILE A 53 4.97 11.61 -0.38
C ILE A 53 4.16 12.90 -0.17
N THR A 54 4.01 13.73 -1.21
CA THR A 54 3.17 14.92 -1.12
C THR A 54 1.72 14.55 -0.81
N GLN A 55 1.17 13.58 -1.54
CA GLN A 55 -0.19 13.08 -1.30
C GLN A 55 -0.40 12.55 0.12
N LEU A 56 0.61 11.86 0.65
CA LEU A 56 0.55 11.26 1.99
C LEU A 56 0.68 12.30 3.11
N ALA A 57 1.62 13.24 3.01
CA ALA A 57 2.11 13.93 4.20
C ALA A 57 2.30 15.45 4.07
N PHE A 58 2.08 16.04 2.88
CA PHE A 58 2.32 17.46 2.66
C PHE A 58 1.17 18.14 1.94
N GLY A 59 1.02 19.44 2.17
CA GLY A 59 0.02 20.25 1.46
C GLY A 59 0.46 20.65 0.04
N THR A 60 1.77 20.75 -0.19
CA THR A 60 2.33 21.15 -1.49
C THR A 60 3.60 20.36 -1.82
N THR A 61 3.87 20.19 -3.11
CA THR A 61 5.10 19.55 -3.59
C THR A 61 6.35 20.36 -3.22
N ARG A 62 6.24 21.70 -3.11
CA ARG A 62 7.34 22.56 -2.69
C ARG A 62 7.76 22.25 -1.25
N ALA A 63 6.81 22.18 -0.32
CA ALA A 63 7.07 21.84 1.08
C ALA A 63 7.66 20.42 1.21
N ALA A 64 7.09 19.45 0.49
CA ALA A 64 7.63 18.10 0.44
C ALA A 64 9.07 18.07 -0.05
N SER A 65 9.36 18.72 -1.18
CA SER A 65 10.70 18.73 -1.78
C SER A 65 11.75 19.39 -0.87
N ALA A 66 11.38 20.48 -0.19
CA ALA A 66 12.28 21.15 0.76
C ALA A 66 12.62 20.21 1.93
N ARG A 67 11.60 19.61 2.56
CA ARG A 67 11.83 18.69 3.70
C ARG A 67 12.59 17.43 3.28
N LEU A 68 12.23 16.81 2.16
CA LEU A 68 12.94 15.65 1.63
C LEU A 68 14.41 15.96 1.32
N THR A 69 14.73 17.15 0.85
CA THR A 69 16.12 17.59 0.64
C THR A 69 16.87 17.67 1.97
N THR A 70 16.25 18.20 3.02
CA THR A 70 16.84 18.23 4.37
C THR A 70 17.09 16.82 4.91
N LEU A 71 16.11 15.92 4.82
CA LEU A 71 16.26 14.53 5.26
C LEU A 71 17.35 13.78 4.48
N TYR A 72 17.47 14.05 3.18
CA TYR A 72 18.55 13.51 2.34
C TYR A 72 19.94 14.00 2.78
N GLN A 73 20.07 15.29 3.09
CA GLN A 73 21.34 15.86 3.59
C GLN A 73 21.78 15.21 4.90
N HIS A 74 20.82 14.84 5.76
CA HIS A 74 21.07 14.15 7.02
C HIS A 74 21.19 12.63 6.88
N ARG A 75 21.17 12.08 5.66
CA ARG A 75 21.23 10.63 5.39
C ARG A 75 20.09 9.83 6.03
N ALA A 76 18.99 10.50 6.37
CA ALA A 76 17.78 9.81 6.82
C ALA A 76 17.13 9.02 5.68
N ILE A 77 17.19 9.58 4.47
CA ILE A 77 16.69 9.00 3.22
C ILE A 77 17.72 9.17 2.10
N ASP A 78 17.65 8.29 1.10
CA ASP A 78 18.40 8.40 -0.15
C ASP A 78 17.44 8.54 -1.34
N ARG A 79 17.95 8.86 -2.51
CA ARG A 79 17.13 9.12 -3.70
C ARG A 79 17.80 8.66 -4.97
N PHE A 80 16.96 8.36 -5.95
CA PHE A 80 17.39 8.15 -7.33
C PHE A 80 16.32 8.68 -8.30
N ARG A 81 16.69 8.77 -9.56
CA ARG A 81 15.77 9.15 -10.63
C ARG A 81 15.90 8.13 -11.75
N PRO A 82 14.86 7.36 -12.04
CA PRO A 82 14.84 6.45 -13.18
C PRO A 82 14.96 7.21 -14.50
N LEU A 83 15.51 6.56 -15.52
CA LEU A 83 15.44 7.08 -16.87
C LEU A 83 13.99 7.08 -17.35
N ALA A 84 13.55 8.18 -17.92
CA ALA A 84 12.25 8.30 -18.55
C ALA A 84 12.43 8.34 -20.08
N PRO A 85 11.55 7.70 -20.86
CA PRO A 85 11.59 7.77 -22.32
C PRO A 85 11.43 9.20 -22.85
N ALA A 86 10.71 10.05 -22.13
CA ALA A 86 10.53 11.47 -22.41
C ALA A 86 10.42 12.25 -21.10
N GLY A 87 10.95 13.48 -21.10
CA GLY A 87 10.93 14.34 -19.92
C GLY A 87 11.82 13.85 -18.77
N SER A 88 11.43 14.16 -17.55
CA SER A 88 12.16 13.80 -16.33
C SER A 88 11.23 13.02 -15.39
N ALA A 89 11.61 11.80 -15.04
CA ALA A 89 10.88 11.03 -14.03
C ALA A 89 10.91 11.75 -12.66
N PRO A 90 9.90 11.57 -11.81
CA PRO A 90 9.93 12.10 -10.45
C PRO A 90 11.11 11.50 -9.68
N LEU A 91 11.57 12.21 -8.65
CA LEU A 91 12.51 11.63 -7.68
C LEU A 91 11.83 10.52 -6.91
N HIS A 92 12.55 9.42 -6.77
CA HIS A 92 12.19 8.27 -5.95
C HIS A 92 13.04 8.29 -4.69
N TRP A 93 12.43 8.07 -3.56
CA TRP A 93 13.03 8.15 -2.24
C TRP A 93 13.00 6.77 -1.57
N VAL A 94 14.09 6.44 -0.90
CA VAL A 94 14.28 5.19 -0.15
C VAL A 94 14.85 5.51 1.22
N LEU A 95 14.67 4.62 2.19
CA LEU A 95 15.31 4.74 3.50
C LEU A 95 16.83 4.70 3.35
N ASP A 96 17.57 5.51 4.15
CA ASP A 96 19.04 5.46 4.22
C ASP A 96 19.51 5.08 5.64
N GLU A 97 20.80 4.87 5.80
CA GLU A 97 21.44 4.29 6.99
C GLU A 97 21.09 5.00 8.29
N ALA A 98 21.13 6.35 8.30
CA ALA A 98 20.82 7.09 9.52
C ALA A 98 19.34 7.00 9.90
N GLY A 99 18.44 7.03 8.89
CA GLY A 99 17.01 6.81 9.12
C GLY A 99 16.72 5.41 9.66
N ALA A 100 17.35 4.39 9.09
CA ALA A 100 17.22 3.01 9.57
C ALA A 100 17.74 2.85 11.01
N ALA A 101 18.85 3.51 11.35
CA ALA A 101 19.38 3.49 12.70
C ALA A 101 18.44 4.17 13.72
N VAL A 102 17.76 5.25 13.33
CA VAL A 102 16.75 5.89 14.19
C VAL A 102 15.57 4.95 14.42
N LEU A 103 15.01 4.34 13.34
CA LEU A 103 13.89 3.41 13.48
C LEU A 103 14.25 2.21 14.38
N ALA A 104 15.43 1.62 14.17
CA ALA A 104 15.90 0.50 14.98
C ALA A 104 16.04 0.88 16.47
N ALA A 105 16.59 2.06 16.75
CA ALA A 105 16.72 2.56 18.11
C ALA A 105 15.36 2.84 18.78
N GLU A 106 14.39 3.37 18.04
CA GLU A 106 13.01 3.59 18.53
C GLU A 106 12.30 2.27 18.86
N ASP A 107 12.55 1.22 18.05
CA ASP A 107 11.96 -0.09 18.25
C ASP A 107 12.75 -0.96 19.25
N GLY A 108 13.88 -0.46 19.79
CA GLY A 108 14.73 -1.19 20.73
C GLY A 108 15.46 -2.39 20.11
N ILE A 109 15.68 -2.39 18.79
CA ILE A 109 16.31 -3.46 18.03
C ILE A 109 17.56 -2.97 17.31
N THR A 110 18.32 -3.89 16.74
CA THR A 110 19.45 -3.56 15.86
C THR A 110 18.98 -3.26 14.43
N VAL A 111 19.81 -2.56 13.64
CA VAL A 111 19.54 -2.34 12.20
C VAL A 111 19.46 -3.66 11.42
N ALA A 112 20.18 -4.69 11.86
CA ALA A 112 20.12 -6.02 11.26
C ALA A 112 18.76 -6.70 11.54
N GLU A 113 18.24 -6.62 12.75
CA GLU A 113 16.91 -7.11 13.12
C GLU A 113 15.78 -6.31 12.43
N LEU A 114 15.96 -5.01 12.21
CA LEU A 114 15.07 -4.22 11.36
C LEU A 114 15.06 -4.73 9.91
N GLY A 115 16.04 -5.54 9.51
CA GLY A 115 16.15 -6.09 8.15
C GLY A 115 16.61 -5.06 7.11
N TYR A 116 17.15 -3.91 7.54
CA TYR A 116 17.63 -2.88 6.63
C TYR A 116 19.01 -3.21 6.08
N ARG A 117 19.16 -3.09 4.76
CA ARG A 117 20.44 -3.13 4.04
C ARG A 117 20.43 -2.09 2.94
N ARG A 118 21.42 -1.20 2.95
CA ARG A 118 21.53 -0.09 1.99
C ARG A 118 21.61 -0.55 0.54
N ASP A 119 22.35 -1.61 0.27
CA ASP A 119 22.45 -2.22 -1.06
C ASP A 119 21.09 -2.69 -1.58
N ARG A 120 20.28 -3.34 -0.73
CA ARG A 120 18.91 -3.76 -1.06
C ARG A 120 17.96 -2.58 -1.25
N ALA A 121 18.07 -1.55 -0.40
CA ALA A 121 17.24 -0.36 -0.54
C ALA A 121 17.46 0.35 -1.88
N LEU A 122 18.71 0.44 -2.34
CA LEU A 122 19.05 1.05 -3.63
C LEU A 122 18.86 0.10 -4.82
N ALA A 123 18.89 -1.22 -4.61
CA ALA A 123 18.71 -2.19 -5.70
C ALA A 123 17.36 -2.06 -6.41
N ILE A 124 16.32 -1.53 -5.74
CA ILE A 124 15.02 -1.26 -6.35
C ILE A 124 15.14 -0.32 -7.57
N ALA A 125 16.11 0.57 -7.58
CA ALA A 125 16.36 1.49 -8.70
C ALA A 125 16.68 0.79 -10.02
N LEU A 126 17.22 -0.42 -9.94
CA LEU A 126 17.62 -1.26 -11.09
C LEU A 126 16.70 -2.46 -11.28
N SER A 127 15.70 -2.61 -10.41
CA SER A 127 14.77 -3.74 -10.45
C SER A 127 13.71 -3.54 -11.53
N ALA A 128 13.36 -4.64 -12.21
CA ALA A 128 12.17 -4.69 -13.07
C ALA A 128 10.87 -4.46 -12.27
N GLU A 129 10.91 -4.65 -10.96
CA GLU A 129 9.78 -4.45 -10.06
C GLU A 129 9.50 -2.97 -9.75
N LEU A 130 10.43 -2.04 -10.06
CA LEU A 130 10.27 -0.62 -9.68
C LEU A 130 8.94 -0.03 -10.15
N ALA A 131 8.58 -0.25 -11.41
CA ALA A 131 7.35 0.28 -11.98
C ALA A 131 6.11 -0.30 -11.28
N HIS A 132 6.13 -1.61 -10.99
CA HIS A 132 5.07 -2.31 -10.28
C HIS A 132 4.93 -1.78 -8.84
N THR A 133 6.02 -1.81 -8.06
CA THR A 133 6.02 -1.31 -6.67
C THR A 133 5.57 0.15 -6.59
N THR A 134 6.08 1.00 -7.47
CA THR A 134 5.68 2.42 -7.50
C THR A 134 4.23 2.59 -7.86
N GLY A 135 3.72 1.76 -8.78
CA GLY A 135 2.32 1.78 -9.20
C GLY A 135 1.37 1.30 -8.09
N ALA A 136 1.67 0.19 -7.43
CA ALA A 136 0.91 -0.31 -6.29
C ALA A 136 0.91 0.72 -5.15
N ASN A 137 2.06 1.33 -4.83
CA ASN A 137 2.13 2.43 -3.87
C ASN A 137 1.29 3.64 -4.32
N GLY A 138 1.27 3.94 -5.63
CA GLY A 138 0.45 5.00 -6.21
C GLY A 138 -1.06 4.80 -6.00
N PHE A 139 -1.51 3.57 -6.08
CA PHE A 139 -2.89 3.21 -5.77
C PHE A 139 -3.26 3.58 -4.31
N PHE A 140 -2.47 3.15 -3.35
CA PHE A 140 -2.73 3.43 -1.93
C PHE A 140 -2.52 4.91 -1.57
N THR A 141 -1.54 5.59 -2.16
CA THR A 141 -1.38 7.03 -1.91
C THR A 141 -2.53 7.86 -2.48
N ALA A 142 -3.18 7.40 -3.57
CA ALA A 142 -4.40 8.02 -4.07
C ALA A 142 -5.58 7.81 -3.10
N LEU A 143 -5.71 6.64 -2.47
CA LEU A 143 -6.70 6.40 -1.41
C LEU A 143 -6.43 7.32 -0.20
N ALA A 144 -5.19 7.40 0.26
CA ALA A 144 -4.82 8.28 1.38
C ALA A 144 -5.13 9.75 1.07
N ALA A 145 -4.84 10.21 -0.15
CA ALA A 145 -5.17 11.56 -0.59
C ALA A 145 -6.69 11.80 -0.59
N ALA A 146 -7.48 10.83 -1.06
CA ALA A 146 -8.93 10.91 -1.05
C ALA A 146 -9.50 10.94 0.39
N ALA A 147 -8.96 10.12 1.29
CA ALA A 147 -9.31 10.13 2.70
C ALA A 147 -9.06 11.50 3.34
N ARG A 148 -7.87 12.07 3.12
CA ARG A 148 -7.52 13.43 3.59
C ARG A 148 -8.45 14.50 3.04
N ALA A 149 -8.83 14.42 1.77
CA ALA A 149 -9.73 15.38 1.13
C ALA A 149 -11.19 15.23 1.59
N SER A 150 -11.54 14.11 2.20
CA SER A 150 -12.93 13.81 2.59
C SER A 150 -13.41 14.52 3.87
N SER A 151 -12.55 15.28 4.55
CA SER A 151 -12.87 15.95 5.83
C SER A 151 -13.45 14.97 6.87
N GLY A 152 -12.85 13.78 6.98
CA GLY A 152 -13.24 12.75 7.95
C GLY A 152 -14.39 11.84 7.50
N GLN A 153 -14.90 12.00 6.27
CA GLN A 153 -15.95 11.12 5.74
C GLN A 153 -15.41 9.78 5.24
N ALA A 154 -14.11 9.65 5.09
CA ALA A 154 -13.48 8.41 4.72
C ALA A 154 -12.11 8.28 5.39
N ALA A 155 -11.67 7.05 5.61
CA ALA A 155 -10.36 6.71 6.15
C ALA A 155 -9.76 5.54 5.39
N GLN A 156 -8.44 5.58 5.24
CA GLN A 156 -7.65 4.42 4.89
C GLN A 156 -7.02 3.89 6.17
N ASP A 157 -7.66 2.91 6.79
CA ASP A 157 -7.26 2.43 8.11
C ASP A 157 -6.08 1.48 8.08
N CYS A 158 -5.85 0.84 6.92
CA CYS A 158 -4.77 -0.11 6.75
C CYS A 158 -4.18 -0.05 5.35
N TRP A 159 -2.85 -0.21 5.29
CA TRP A 159 -2.10 -0.42 4.07
C TRP A 159 -0.84 -1.25 4.36
N TRP A 160 -0.85 -2.51 3.93
CA TRP A 160 0.29 -3.41 4.03
C TRP A 160 0.98 -3.54 2.68
N SER A 161 2.30 -3.62 2.74
CA SER A 161 3.11 -3.89 1.55
C SER A 161 3.00 -5.35 1.11
N GLU A 162 3.34 -5.62 -0.15
CA GLU A 162 3.53 -6.99 -0.68
C GLU A 162 4.40 -7.84 0.25
N ARG A 163 5.52 -7.28 0.74
CA ARG A 163 6.45 -7.97 1.65
C ARG A 163 5.75 -8.41 2.94
N ARG A 164 4.95 -7.55 3.55
CA ARG A 164 4.19 -7.88 4.76
C ARG A 164 3.13 -8.92 4.47
N CYS A 165 2.41 -8.78 3.38
CA CYS A 165 1.43 -9.76 2.92
C CYS A 165 2.07 -11.13 2.68
N ALA A 166 3.23 -11.17 2.03
CA ALA A 166 3.98 -12.40 1.80
C ALA A 166 4.47 -13.05 3.10
N GLY A 167 4.80 -12.26 4.13
CA GLY A 167 5.17 -12.78 5.44
C GLY A 167 4.01 -13.43 6.18
N VAL A 168 2.78 -12.99 5.93
CA VAL A 168 1.58 -13.50 6.62
C VAL A 168 0.90 -14.60 5.81
N TRP A 169 0.77 -14.43 4.49
CA TRP A 169 -0.04 -15.30 3.62
C TRP A 169 0.74 -15.94 2.48
N GLY A 170 2.06 -15.75 2.40
CA GLY A 170 2.87 -16.06 1.23
C GLY A 170 2.85 -17.50 0.74
N ASP A 171 2.46 -18.45 1.59
CA ASP A 171 2.28 -19.86 1.21
C ASP A 171 0.97 -20.11 0.46
N LEU A 172 -0.01 -19.21 0.58
CA LEU A 172 -1.33 -19.32 -0.01
C LEU A 172 -1.57 -18.28 -1.10
N ALA A 173 -1.30 -16.99 -0.77
CA ALA A 173 -1.50 -15.86 -1.65
C ALA A 173 -0.44 -14.79 -1.42
N ARG A 174 -0.04 -14.09 -2.48
CA ARG A 174 0.92 -12.97 -2.42
C ARG A 174 0.32 -11.75 -3.07
N PRO A 175 -0.59 -11.06 -2.37
CA PRO A 175 -1.16 -9.81 -2.88
C PRO A 175 -0.09 -8.72 -2.97
N ASP A 176 -0.22 -7.85 -3.94
CA ASP A 176 0.65 -6.66 -4.10
C ASP A 176 0.46 -5.64 -2.97
N GLY A 177 -0.65 -5.77 -2.24
CA GLY A 177 -0.94 -5.05 -1.01
C GLY A 177 -2.25 -5.48 -0.39
N TYR A 178 -2.42 -5.15 0.88
CA TYR A 178 -3.68 -5.30 1.61
C TYR A 178 -4.09 -3.95 2.17
N GLY A 179 -5.38 -3.63 2.09
CA GLY A 179 -5.92 -2.38 2.59
C GLY A 179 -7.24 -2.54 3.31
N ARG A 180 -7.53 -1.57 4.18
CA ARG A 180 -8.87 -1.34 4.74
C ARG A 180 -9.29 0.08 4.42
N TRP A 181 -10.48 0.20 3.87
CA TRP A 181 -11.13 1.47 3.59
C TRP A 181 -12.41 1.58 4.39
N THR A 182 -12.54 2.66 5.16
CA THR A 182 -13.76 2.97 5.91
C THR A 182 -14.40 4.22 5.36
N GLN A 183 -15.72 4.18 5.20
CA GLN A 183 -16.52 5.33 4.80
C GLN A 183 -17.60 5.60 5.85
N HIS A 184 -17.67 6.86 6.25
CA HIS A 184 -18.65 7.37 7.19
C HIS A 184 -19.77 8.04 6.41
N SER A 185 -21.01 7.68 6.69
CA SER A 185 -22.19 8.33 6.13
C SER A 185 -23.06 8.85 7.29
N PRO A 186 -23.62 10.07 7.20
CA PRO A 186 -24.44 10.60 8.26
C PRO A 186 -25.60 9.66 8.63
N GLY A 187 -25.78 9.39 9.92
CA GLY A 187 -26.88 8.58 10.42
C GLY A 187 -26.75 7.05 10.22
N THR A 188 -25.63 6.57 9.72
CA THR A 188 -25.38 5.13 9.55
C THR A 188 -24.07 4.71 10.22
N ALA A 189 -23.95 3.43 10.58
CA ALA A 189 -22.69 2.88 11.03
C ALA A 189 -21.62 3.01 9.91
N PRO A 190 -20.34 3.21 10.26
CA PRO A 190 -19.26 3.23 9.29
C PRO A 190 -19.23 1.92 8.49
N ALA A 191 -19.08 2.03 7.18
CA ALA A 191 -18.90 0.88 6.29
C ALA A 191 -17.42 0.69 6.02
N SER A 192 -16.87 -0.45 6.46
CA SER A 192 -15.46 -0.81 6.24
C SER A 192 -15.36 -1.96 5.26
N THR A 193 -14.36 -1.90 4.38
CA THR A 193 -14.06 -2.94 3.41
C THR A 193 -12.57 -3.26 3.47
N ASP A 194 -12.26 -4.49 3.83
CA ASP A 194 -10.94 -5.07 3.67
C ASP A 194 -10.79 -5.57 2.24
N PHE A 195 -9.58 -5.46 1.69
CA PHE A 195 -9.32 -5.93 0.34
C PHE A 195 -7.87 -6.31 0.12
N PHE A 196 -7.64 -7.24 -0.79
CA PHE A 196 -6.36 -7.49 -1.42
C PHE A 196 -6.26 -6.70 -2.72
N LEU A 197 -5.10 -6.12 -2.98
CA LEU A 197 -4.79 -5.47 -4.25
C LEU A 197 -3.96 -6.39 -5.13
N GLU A 198 -4.37 -6.52 -6.39
CA GLU A 198 -3.58 -7.01 -7.51
C GLU A 198 -3.38 -5.85 -8.50
N TYR A 199 -2.18 -5.29 -8.49
CA TYR A 199 -1.81 -4.16 -9.36
C TYR A 199 -1.19 -4.68 -10.65
N ASP A 200 -1.83 -4.43 -11.76
CA ASP A 200 -1.32 -4.83 -13.08
C ASP A 200 -0.75 -3.63 -13.84
N ASN A 201 0.53 -3.68 -14.15
CA ASN A 201 1.20 -2.67 -14.99
C ASN A 201 1.12 -3.00 -16.49
N GLY A 202 0.38 -4.04 -16.88
CA GLY A 202 0.17 -4.43 -18.28
C GLY A 202 1.21 -5.39 -18.85
N THR A 203 2.21 -5.77 -18.09
CA THR A 203 3.30 -6.67 -18.56
C THR A 203 2.99 -8.14 -18.32
N GLU A 204 2.12 -8.46 -17.35
CA GLU A 204 1.77 -9.83 -17.02
C GLU A 204 0.66 -10.38 -17.94
N ASN A 205 0.71 -11.69 -18.23
CA ASN A 205 -0.37 -12.37 -18.97
C ASN A 205 -1.63 -12.46 -18.11
N LEU A 206 -2.80 -12.13 -18.69
CA LEU A 206 -4.10 -12.19 -18.00
C LEU A 206 -4.43 -13.58 -17.43
N ALA A 207 -3.98 -14.66 -18.06
CA ALA A 207 -4.17 -16.01 -17.54
C ALA A 207 -3.43 -16.22 -16.20
N ARG A 208 -2.25 -15.61 -16.05
CA ARG A 208 -1.46 -15.64 -14.83
C ARG A 208 -2.12 -14.83 -13.71
N LEU A 209 -2.69 -13.65 -14.03
CA LEU A 209 -3.48 -12.87 -13.07
C LEU A 209 -4.67 -13.69 -12.53
N ILE A 210 -5.39 -14.37 -13.40
CA ILE A 210 -6.53 -15.21 -13.01
C ILE A 210 -6.06 -16.41 -12.17
N ALA A 211 -4.93 -17.02 -12.50
CA ALA A 211 -4.39 -18.15 -11.76
C ALA A 211 -4.09 -17.81 -10.27
N LYS A 212 -3.73 -16.55 -9.97
CA LYS A 212 -3.54 -16.08 -8.58
C LYS A 212 -4.79 -16.27 -7.72
N LEU A 213 -5.99 -16.22 -8.30
CA LEU A 213 -7.25 -16.39 -7.58
C LEU A 213 -7.39 -17.76 -6.90
N ALA A 214 -6.68 -18.77 -7.37
CA ALA A 214 -6.64 -20.07 -6.69
C ALA A 214 -6.03 -19.96 -5.28
N GLY A 215 -4.99 -19.16 -5.12
CA GLY A 215 -4.38 -18.88 -3.82
C GLY A 215 -5.35 -18.17 -2.86
N TYR A 216 -6.07 -17.17 -3.35
CA TYR A 216 -7.07 -16.45 -2.54
C TYR A 216 -8.25 -17.34 -2.14
N ARG A 217 -8.68 -18.26 -3.00
CA ARG A 217 -9.70 -19.27 -2.63
C ARG A 217 -9.20 -20.19 -1.51
N ASN A 218 -7.97 -20.65 -1.61
CA ASN A 218 -7.37 -21.46 -0.56
C ASN A 218 -7.24 -20.69 0.75
N LEU A 219 -6.88 -19.41 0.69
CA LEU A 219 -6.83 -18.52 1.84
C LEU A 219 -8.23 -18.38 2.46
N ALA A 220 -9.24 -18.02 1.68
CA ALA A 220 -10.62 -17.90 2.14
C ALA A 220 -11.16 -19.20 2.74
N ALA A 221 -10.88 -20.35 2.12
CA ALA A 221 -11.30 -21.65 2.63
C ALA A 221 -10.66 -22.00 3.99
N ARG A 222 -9.40 -21.60 4.20
CA ARG A 222 -8.69 -21.85 5.47
C ARG A 222 -9.07 -20.90 6.59
N THR A 223 -9.40 -19.66 6.23
CA THR A 223 -9.69 -18.62 7.22
C THR A 223 -11.18 -18.45 7.49
N GLY A 224 -12.04 -18.96 6.62
CA GLY A 224 -13.47 -18.71 6.65
C GLY A 224 -13.87 -17.32 6.17
N ILE A 225 -12.92 -16.51 5.64
CA ILE A 225 -13.17 -15.09 5.32
C ILE A 225 -12.85 -14.78 3.87
N PRO A 226 -13.90 -14.48 3.10
CA PRO A 226 -13.77 -14.13 1.67
C PRO A 226 -13.41 -12.66 1.49
N THR A 227 -12.15 -12.28 1.77
CA THR A 227 -11.67 -10.91 1.52
C THR A 227 -11.69 -10.62 0.01
N PRO A 228 -12.30 -9.51 -0.43
CA PRO A 228 -12.32 -9.11 -1.82
C PRO A 228 -10.93 -8.95 -2.44
N VAL A 229 -10.77 -9.43 -3.67
CA VAL A 229 -9.57 -9.20 -4.50
C VAL A 229 -9.88 -8.12 -5.53
N LEU A 230 -9.15 -7.04 -5.49
CA LEU A 230 -9.30 -5.86 -6.33
C LEU A 230 -8.19 -5.82 -7.38
N PHE A 231 -8.57 -5.97 -8.66
CA PHE A 231 -7.64 -5.78 -9.77
C PHE A 231 -7.65 -4.33 -10.24
N TRP A 232 -6.50 -3.66 -10.10
CA TRP A 232 -6.27 -2.34 -10.67
C TRP A 232 -5.45 -2.48 -11.95
N LEU A 233 -6.11 -2.26 -13.09
CA LEU A 233 -5.54 -2.49 -14.43
C LEU A 233 -5.13 -1.18 -15.10
N PRO A 234 -4.12 -1.18 -15.99
CA PRO A 234 -3.59 0.05 -16.57
C PRO A 234 -4.53 0.77 -17.53
N THR A 235 -5.50 0.06 -18.13
CA THR A 235 -6.43 0.63 -19.10
C THR A 235 -7.81 -0.02 -19.03
N PRO A 236 -8.89 0.71 -19.40
CA PRO A 236 -10.24 0.14 -19.51
C PRO A 236 -10.31 -1.04 -20.49
N ARG A 237 -9.53 -1.01 -21.58
CA ARG A 237 -9.45 -2.12 -22.54
C ARG A 237 -8.92 -3.40 -21.89
N ARG A 238 -7.89 -3.27 -21.06
CA ARG A 238 -7.32 -4.42 -20.36
C ARG A 238 -8.24 -4.92 -19.25
N GLU A 239 -8.96 -4.01 -18.60
CA GLU A 239 -10.02 -4.36 -17.67
C GLU A 239 -11.11 -5.21 -18.35
N ALA A 240 -11.63 -4.75 -19.50
CA ALA A 240 -12.62 -5.48 -20.27
C ALA A 240 -12.12 -6.88 -20.69
N ALA A 241 -10.85 -6.98 -21.12
CA ALA A 241 -10.24 -8.25 -21.49
C ALA A 241 -10.09 -9.22 -20.31
N LEU A 242 -9.74 -8.72 -19.12
CA LEU A 242 -9.70 -9.55 -17.91
C LEU A 242 -11.11 -10.03 -17.55
N ARG A 243 -12.08 -9.13 -17.54
CA ARG A 243 -13.49 -9.45 -17.23
C ARG A 243 -14.07 -10.51 -18.16
N ALA A 244 -13.81 -10.39 -19.47
CA ALA A 244 -14.25 -11.39 -20.44
C ALA A 244 -13.70 -12.80 -20.14
N ARG A 245 -12.45 -12.88 -19.67
CA ARG A 245 -11.86 -14.16 -19.26
C ARG A 245 -12.37 -14.69 -17.92
N LEU A 246 -12.65 -13.78 -16.97
CA LEU A 246 -13.25 -14.16 -15.68
C LEU A 246 -14.67 -14.69 -15.87
N ALA A 247 -15.43 -14.18 -16.84
CA ALA A 247 -16.76 -14.66 -17.17
C ALA A 247 -16.77 -16.10 -17.73
N GLY A 248 -15.61 -16.59 -18.21
CA GLY A 248 -15.53 -17.90 -18.87
C GLY A 248 -16.23 -17.93 -20.25
N PRO A 249 -16.13 -19.04 -20.98
CA PRO A 249 -16.96 -19.22 -22.17
C PRO A 249 -18.43 -19.35 -21.73
N PRO A 250 -19.40 -18.74 -22.47
CA PRO A 250 -20.80 -18.91 -22.18
C PRO A 250 -21.15 -20.42 -22.18
N PRO A 251 -21.86 -20.91 -21.18
CA PRO A 251 -22.29 -22.32 -21.19
C PRO A 251 -23.17 -22.55 -22.39
N HIS A 252 -22.78 -23.52 -23.23
CA HIS A 252 -23.59 -23.93 -24.36
C HIS A 252 -24.96 -24.38 -23.85
N GLY A 253 -26.00 -23.58 -24.07
CA GLY A 253 -27.40 -24.00 -23.96
C GLY A 253 -28.26 -23.44 -22.83
N THR A 254 -27.85 -22.40 -22.09
CA THR A 254 -28.74 -21.78 -21.09
C THR A 254 -28.84 -20.26 -21.23
N PRO A 255 -30.07 -19.69 -21.18
CA PRO A 255 -30.30 -18.24 -21.32
C PRO A 255 -29.96 -17.39 -20.10
N ASP A 256 -29.52 -17.97 -19.00
CA ASP A 256 -29.20 -17.25 -17.75
C ASP A 256 -27.70 -16.97 -17.61
N ALA A 257 -27.27 -15.89 -18.28
CA ALA A 257 -25.90 -15.40 -18.20
C ALA A 257 -25.50 -14.79 -16.83
N ALA A 258 -26.38 -14.80 -15.86
CA ALA A 258 -26.17 -14.19 -14.55
C ALA A 258 -25.42 -15.10 -13.54
N SER A 259 -25.21 -16.38 -13.85
CA SER A 259 -24.73 -17.35 -12.86
C SER A 259 -23.26 -17.82 -12.99
N ALA A 260 -22.53 -17.41 -14.02
CA ALA A 260 -21.22 -18.03 -14.33
C ALA A 260 -19.98 -17.29 -13.84
N ALA A 261 -20.11 -16.12 -13.22
CA ALA A 261 -18.97 -15.21 -13.02
C ALA A 261 -18.51 -15.01 -11.56
N ALA A 262 -19.11 -15.67 -10.61
CA ALA A 262 -18.54 -15.73 -9.27
C ALA A 262 -17.50 -16.85 -9.24
N ILE A 263 -16.24 -16.52 -9.08
CA ILE A 263 -15.26 -17.52 -8.63
C ILE A 263 -15.75 -17.95 -7.25
N PRO A 264 -16.23 -19.20 -7.07
CA PRO A 264 -16.83 -19.58 -5.82
C PRO A 264 -15.89 -19.31 -4.65
N GLY A 265 -16.32 -18.52 -3.69
CA GLY A 265 -15.64 -18.29 -2.42
C GLY A 265 -14.75 -17.04 -2.33
N VAL A 266 -14.57 -16.23 -3.39
CA VAL A 266 -13.79 -14.98 -3.29
C VAL A 266 -14.45 -13.87 -4.12
N PRO A 267 -14.88 -12.76 -3.50
CA PRO A 267 -15.35 -11.59 -4.22
C PRO A 267 -14.22 -10.98 -5.07
N VAL A 268 -14.50 -10.67 -6.32
CA VAL A 268 -13.51 -10.04 -7.23
C VAL A 268 -14.13 -8.77 -7.80
N ALA A 269 -13.37 -7.70 -7.83
CA ALA A 269 -13.74 -6.48 -8.54
C ALA A 269 -12.58 -5.93 -9.36
N THR A 270 -12.90 -5.26 -10.45
CA THR A 270 -11.93 -4.71 -11.39
C THR A 270 -12.14 -3.21 -11.57
N ALA A 271 -11.05 -2.49 -11.81
CA ALA A 271 -11.08 -1.07 -12.15
C ALA A 271 -9.85 -0.68 -12.99
N ALA A 272 -9.94 0.47 -13.64
CA ALA A 272 -8.82 1.07 -14.36
C ALA A 272 -8.81 2.61 -14.15
N PRO A 273 -7.67 3.29 -14.33
CA PRO A 273 -7.60 4.75 -14.30
C PRO A 273 -8.58 5.38 -15.30
N GLY A 274 -9.17 6.51 -14.91
CA GLY A 274 -10.10 7.26 -15.77
C GLY A 274 -11.51 6.68 -15.87
N THR A 275 -11.81 5.54 -15.23
CA THR A 275 -13.15 4.94 -15.26
C THR A 275 -14.13 5.64 -14.32
N ALA A 276 -13.63 6.38 -13.32
CA ALA A 276 -14.46 7.20 -12.45
C ALA A 276 -13.70 8.43 -11.91
N PRO A 277 -14.40 9.53 -11.65
CA PRO A 277 -13.86 10.63 -10.85
C PRO A 277 -13.46 10.14 -9.46
N GLY A 278 -12.36 10.67 -8.92
CA GLY A 278 -11.86 10.28 -7.59
C GLY A 278 -10.98 9.02 -7.58
N GLY A 279 -10.63 8.46 -8.74
CA GLY A 279 -9.72 7.33 -8.84
C GLY A 279 -10.21 6.10 -8.08
N PRO A 280 -9.33 5.38 -7.34
CA PRO A 280 -9.70 4.15 -6.66
C PRO A 280 -10.71 4.35 -5.50
N ALA A 281 -10.82 5.55 -4.93
CA ALA A 281 -11.82 5.87 -3.91
C ALA A 281 -13.19 6.23 -4.50
N GLY A 282 -13.26 6.52 -5.80
CA GLY A 282 -14.50 6.80 -6.52
C GLY A 282 -15.34 5.55 -6.79
N ALA A 283 -16.46 5.73 -7.50
CA ALA A 283 -17.25 4.62 -8.00
C ALA A 283 -16.57 4.00 -9.23
N ALA A 284 -15.42 3.35 -9.02
CA ALA A 284 -14.56 2.80 -10.05
C ALA A 284 -14.72 1.30 -10.25
N TRP A 285 -15.24 0.59 -9.26
CA TRP A 285 -15.14 -0.86 -9.12
C TRP A 285 -16.30 -1.59 -9.78
N LEU A 286 -16.02 -2.47 -10.72
CA LEU A 286 -16.98 -3.40 -11.30
C LEU A 286 -16.80 -4.80 -10.67
N PRO A 287 -17.78 -5.31 -9.91
CA PRO A 287 -17.78 -6.72 -9.49
C PRO A 287 -17.67 -7.68 -10.68
N ALA A 288 -16.97 -8.76 -10.54
CA ALA A 288 -16.72 -9.71 -11.63
C ALA A 288 -17.98 -10.49 -12.07
N GLY A 289 -19.00 -10.54 -11.23
CA GLY A 289 -20.20 -11.36 -11.41
C GLY A 289 -21.25 -10.87 -12.43
N GLY A 290 -20.97 -9.85 -13.25
CA GLY A 290 -21.93 -9.44 -14.28
C GLY A 290 -21.86 -7.97 -14.67
N PRO A 291 -22.77 -7.53 -15.56
CA PRO A 291 -22.96 -6.12 -15.86
C PRO A 291 -23.62 -5.41 -14.68
N GLY A 292 -23.15 -4.25 -14.31
CA GLY A 292 -23.70 -3.45 -13.23
C GLY A 292 -23.08 -2.06 -13.19
N PRO A 293 -23.58 -1.18 -12.32
CA PRO A 293 -22.94 0.09 -12.09
C PRO A 293 -21.58 -0.11 -11.42
N ARG A 294 -20.68 0.82 -11.63
CA ARG A 294 -19.45 0.85 -10.86
C ARG A 294 -19.73 1.25 -9.41
N LEU A 295 -19.12 0.55 -8.49
CA LEU A 295 -19.30 0.71 -7.06
C LEU A 295 -18.12 1.48 -6.43
N ARG A 296 -18.36 2.11 -5.27
CA ARG A 296 -17.30 2.59 -4.38
C ARG A 296 -16.75 1.42 -3.55
N LEU A 297 -15.55 1.57 -2.99
CA LEU A 297 -14.96 0.55 -2.11
C LEU A 297 -15.90 0.13 -0.97
N ALA A 298 -16.54 1.08 -0.30
CA ALA A 298 -17.47 0.80 0.80
C ALA A 298 -18.75 0.05 0.38
N GLN A 299 -19.04 -0.05 -0.91
CA GLN A 299 -20.18 -0.79 -1.47
C GLN A 299 -19.79 -2.22 -1.92
N LEU A 300 -18.50 -2.54 -1.92
CA LEU A 300 -18.03 -3.92 -2.04
C LEU A 300 -18.33 -4.66 -0.73
N ALA A 301 -18.23 -5.99 -0.77
CA ALA A 301 -18.57 -6.78 0.40
C ALA A 301 -17.93 -6.21 1.68
N PRO A 302 -18.70 -5.87 2.71
CA PRO A 302 -18.15 -5.35 3.94
C PRO A 302 -17.24 -6.41 4.59
N ALA A 303 -16.22 -5.95 5.31
CA ALA A 303 -15.48 -6.82 6.21
C ALA A 303 -16.48 -7.47 7.17
N PRO A 304 -16.33 -8.76 7.52
CA PRO A 304 -17.12 -9.34 8.60
C PRO A 304 -16.97 -8.47 9.83
N ALA A 305 -18.09 -8.22 10.53
CA ALA A 305 -18.06 -7.45 11.77
C ALA A 305 -16.97 -8.02 12.69
N PRO A 306 -16.19 -7.17 13.37
CA PRO A 306 -15.24 -7.66 14.36
C PRO A 306 -16.01 -8.57 15.32
N ALA A 307 -15.46 -9.75 15.61
CA ALA A 307 -16.02 -10.61 16.63
C ALA A 307 -16.30 -9.79 17.87
N PRO A 308 -17.46 -9.97 18.54
CA PRO A 308 -17.75 -9.24 19.77
C PRO A 308 -16.56 -9.38 20.71
N ALA A 309 -16.16 -8.28 21.31
CA ALA A 309 -15.06 -8.30 22.27
C ALA A 309 -15.37 -9.41 23.30
N PRO A 310 -14.38 -10.27 23.62
CA PRO A 310 -14.59 -11.35 24.57
C PRO A 310 -15.15 -10.75 25.86
N GLN A 311 -16.27 -11.29 26.32
CA GLN A 311 -16.87 -10.85 27.57
C GLN A 311 -15.97 -11.30 28.73
N PRO A 312 -15.90 -10.55 29.83
CA PRO A 312 -15.18 -10.98 31.01
C PRO A 312 -15.72 -12.35 31.49
N GLY A 313 -14.93 -13.41 31.30
CA GLY A 313 -15.33 -14.79 31.61
C GLY A 313 -15.19 -15.75 30.43
N ASP A 314 -15.10 -15.27 29.20
CA ASP A 314 -14.75 -16.09 28.07
C ASP A 314 -13.25 -16.36 28.11
N GLY A 315 -12.87 -17.63 28.25
CA GLY A 315 -11.48 -18.05 28.09
C GLY A 315 -10.96 -17.62 26.71
N PRO A 316 -9.64 -17.59 26.51
CA PRO A 316 -9.08 -17.24 25.20
C PRO A 316 -9.76 -18.09 24.13
N PRO A 317 -10.23 -17.49 23.01
CA PRO A 317 -10.87 -18.24 21.95
C PRO A 317 -9.94 -19.37 21.52
N ALA A 318 -10.47 -20.59 21.46
CA ALA A 318 -9.72 -21.74 21.00
C ALA A 318 -9.11 -21.38 19.64
N ALA A 319 -7.79 -21.53 19.53
CA ALA A 319 -7.10 -21.27 18.27
C ALA A 319 -7.78 -22.11 17.18
N PRO A 320 -8.12 -21.53 16.01
CA PRO A 320 -8.72 -22.29 14.93
C PRO A 320 -7.81 -23.47 14.58
N PRO A 321 -8.33 -24.64 14.28
CA PRO A 321 -7.52 -25.79 13.93
C PRO A 321 -6.70 -25.43 12.68
N GLY A 322 -5.38 -25.27 12.87
CA GLY A 322 -4.47 -24.87 11.81
C GLY A 322 -3.54 -23.69 12.11
N GLY A 323 -3.64 -23.05 13.28
CA GLY A 323 -2.57 -22.17 13.81
C GLY A 323 -2.34 -20.84 13.09
N LEU A 324 -3.18 -20.42 12.14
CA LEU A 324 -3.14 -19.07 11.58
C LEU A 324 -4.17 -18.22 12.33
N ALA A 325 -3.70 -17.40 13.26
CA ALA A 325 -4.49 -16.29 13.77
C ALA A 325 -4.92 -15.44 12.57
N TRP A 326 -6.19 -15.41 12.27
CA TRP A 326 -6.75 -14.78 11.09
C TRP A 326 -6.66 -13.27 11.08
N TYR A 327 -6.73 -12.67 12.23
CA TYR A 327 -6.22 -11.33 12.38
C TYR A 327 -4.72 -11.47 12.53
N PRO A 328 -3.92 -10.79 11.70
CA PRO A 328 -2.59 -10.49 12.17
C PRO A 328 -2.81 -9.94 13.59
N PRO A 329 -2.13 -10.49 14.62
CA PRO A 329 -2.19 -9.91 15.95
C PRO A 329 -1.99 -8.45 15.71
N ASP A 330 -2.94 -7.63 16.21
CA ASP A 330 -2.95 -6.19 16.01
C ASP A 330 -1.50 -5.74 15.94
N PRO A 331 -0.91 -5.63 14.76
CA PRO A 331 0.47 -5.21 14.71
C PRO A 331 0.38 -3.85 15.28
N ALA A 332 1.29 -3.45 16.15
CA ALA A 332 1.43 -2.08 16.57
C ALA A 332 0.94 -1.22 15.40
N PRO A 333 -0.12 -0.43 15.59
CA PRO A 333 -0.95 0.07 14.49
C PRO A 333 -0.04 0.49 13.36
N PRO A 334 -0.33 0.15 12.11
CA PRO A 334 0.53 0.50 11.00
C PRO A 334 1.00 1.92 11.21
N PRO A 335 2.22 2.29 10.86
CA PRO A 335 2.80 3.59 11.24
C PRO A 335 1.88 4.80 11.03
N TRP A 336 0.93 4.70 10.10
CA TRP A 336 -0.10 5.72 9.89
C TRP A 336 -1.24 5.72 10.92
N HIS A 337 -1.45 4.68 11.69
CA HIS A 337 -2.35 4.73 12.86
C HIS A 337 -1.76 5.56 14.01
N ALA A 338 -0.44 5.73 14.04
CA ALA A 338 0.19 6.65 14.97
C ALA A 338 -0.18 8.12 14.71
N LEU A 339 -0.81 8.40 13.55
CA LEU A 339 -1.31 9.71 13.17
C LEU A 339 -2.79 9.62 12.72
N PRO A 340 -3.70 9.03 13.53
CA PRO A 340 -5.09 8.85 13.15
C PRO A 340 -5.74 10.22 12.98
N GLY A 341 -6.28 10.49 11.78
CA GLY A 341 -7.11 11.65 11.51
C GLY A 341 -6.43 13.01 11.67
N THR A 342 -5.18 13.05 12.07
CA THR A 342 -4.42 14.30 12.08
C THR A 342 -4.14 14.63 10.63
N PRO A 343 -4.64 15.75 10.10
CA PRO A 343 -4.11 16.24 8.85
C PRO A 343 -2.60 16.36 9.08
N VAL A 344 -1.82 15.56 8.38
CA VAL A 344 -0.37 15.58 8.40
C VAL A 344 0.12 16.83 7.63
N ILE A 345 -0.64 17.88 7.75
CA ILE A 345 -0.33 19.20 7.24
C ILE A 345 0.28 19.92 8.43
N PRO A 346 1.53 20.36 8.36
CA PRO A 346 2.04 21.25 9.37
C PRO A 346 1.07 22.42 9.48
N GLU A 347 0.71 22.77 10.69
CA GLU A 347 0.12 24.09 10.94
C GLU A 347 1.05 25.12 10.30
N ALA A 348 0.45 26.11 9.64
CA ALA A 348 1.20 27.23 9.06
C ALA A 348 1.98 27.90 10.21
N GLY A 349 3.27 27.60 10.31
CA GLY A 349 4.11 28.07 11.41
C GLY A 349 5.46 27.35 11.52
N ASP A 350 5.67 26.25 10.80
CA ASP A 350 6.99 25.60 10.68
C ASP A 350 7.78 26.25 9.49
N ASP A 351 7.97 27.58 9.54
CA ASP A 351 8.96 28.27 8.69
C ASP A 351 10.38 28.07 9.23
#